data_9f656a53cffdfd9cf5b04bf38c36ee2b
#
_entry.id   9f656a53cffdfd9cf5b04bf38c36ee2b
#
_cell.length_a   1.000
_cell.length_b   1.000
_cell.length_c   1.000
_cell.angle_alpha   90.00
_cell.angle_beta   90.00
_cell.angle_gamma   90.00
#
_symmetry.space_group_name_H-M   'P 1'
#
loop_
_entity.id
_entity.type
_entity.pdbx_description
1 polymer ?
#
loop_
_entity_poly.entity_id
_entity_poly.type
_entity_poly.pdbx_seq_one_letter_code
_entity_poly.pdbx_strand_id
1 'polypeptide(L)'
;KYFLETGQKDNRKGSNYLSELLHEKLIYPRTLKRLSEEEIQHLQEDLVQNPLAMFESGVSSSVLNTQVLRKGFGVEPEIAFGYSMGEISMLYGLGVWESMSNMSDVLNSSNLFKNRLAGPMNAVREEWGLGPSGNKADEIIWGCYSIRLPPSQVNEIIDKEKHVYLILINTPEEVVIAGEPI
;
A
#
# COMPACT_ATOMS: atom_id res chain seq x y z
N LYS A 1 -6.83 -22.20 -2.30
CA LYS A 1 -8.16 -22.61 -1.80
C LYS A 1 -8.52 -21.90 -0.50
N TYR A 2 -7.59 -21.80 0.46
CA TYR A 2 -7.80 -21.14 1.75
C TYR A 2 -8.05 -19.62 1.62
N PHE A 3 -7.33 -18.95 0.72
CA PHE A 3 -7.52 -17.53 0.44
C PHE A 3 -8.83 -17.22 -0.30
N LEU A 4 -9.32 -18.16 -1.07
CA LEU A 4 -10.52 -18.02 -1.89
C LEU A 4 -11.81 -18.35 -1.11
N GLU A 5 -11.70 -19.16 -0.06
CA GLU A 5 -12.86 -19.55 0.78
C GLU A 5 -13.18 -18.52 1.88
N THR A 6 -12.19 -17.71 2.32
CA THR A 6 -12.42 -16.66 3.33
C THR A 6 -13.11 -15.42 2.77
N GLY A 7 -13.04 -15.18 1.45
CA GLY A 7 -13.72 -14.06 0.77
C GLY A 7 -15.21 -14.25 0.49
N GLN A 8 -15.79 -15.42 0.80
CA GLN A 8 -17.10 -15.79 0.26
C GLN A 8 -18.33 -15.48 1.15
N LYS A 9 -18.18 -14.86 2.30
CA LYS A 9 -19.33 -14.69 3.23
C LYS A 9 -19.49 -13.36 3.92
N ASP A 10 -19.03 -12.27 3.36
CA ASP A 10 -19.30 -10.98 4.00
C ASP A 10 -19.86 -9.96 3.01
N ASN A 11 -21.13 -9.59 3.23
CA ASN A 11 -21.90 -8.62 2.46
C ASN A 11 -21.42 -7.16 2.63
N ARG A 12 -20.12 -6.94 2.82
CA ARG A 12 -19.53 -5.62 3.00
C ARG A 12 -18.95 -5.11 1.68
N LYS A 13 -19.52 -4.02 1.18
CA LYS A 13 -19.23 -3.39 -0.12
C LYS A 13 -17.77 -2.98 -0.39
N GLY A 14 -16.84 -3.12 0.56
CA GLY A 14 -15.42 -2.76 0.37
C GLY A 14 -14.47 -3.94 0.16
N SER A 15 -14.79 -5.11 0.74
CA SER A 15 -13.98 -6.33 0.66
C SER A 15 -14.08 -7.05 -0.68
N ASN A 16 -15.15 -6.80 -1.44
CA ASN A 16 -15.45 -7.54 -2.67
C ASN A 16 -14.60 -7.08 -3.86
N TYR A 17 -14.16 -5.82 -3.91
CA TYR A 17 -13.51 -5.29 -5.11
C TYR A 17 -12.19 -5.99 -5.45
N LEU A 18 -11.32 -6.19 -4.47
CA LEU A 18 -10.06 -6.88 -4.69
C LEU A 18 -10.26 -8.38 -4.96
N SER A 19 -11.18 -9.01 -4.21
CA SER A 19 -11.57 -10.41 -4.41
C SER A 19 -12.19 -10.61 -5.79
N GLU A 20 -13.04 -9.72 -6.25
CA GLU A 20 -13.64 -9.75 -7.58
C GLU A 20 -12.59 -9.49 -8.66
N LEU A 21 -11.70 -8.50 -8.46
CA LEU A 21 -10.65 -8.17 -9.42
C LEU A 21 -9.65 -9.32 -9.59
N LEU A 22 -9.18 -9.91 -8.49
CA LEU A 22 -8.25 -11.02 -8.51
C LEU A 22 -8.92 -12.33 -8.96
N HIS A 23 -10.16 -12.57 -8.53
CA HIS A 23 -10.85 -13.83 -8.78
C HIS A 23 -11.48 -13.90 -10.18
N GLU A 24 -12.11 -12.83 -10.61
CA GLU A 24 -12.87 -12.85 -11.85
C GLU A 24 -12.08 -12.41 -13.07
N LYS A 25 -11.08 -11.55 -12.90
CA LYS A 25 -10.40 -10.92 -14.03
C LYS A 25 -8.95 -11.35 -14.21
N LEU A 26 -8.19 -11.54 -13.14
CA LEU A 26 -6.75 -11.82 -13.23
C LEU A 26 -6.37 -13.29 -13.03
N ILE A 27 -6.96 -13.98 -12.03
CA ILE A 27 -6.53 -15.34 -11.68
C ILE A 27 -7.40 -16.40 -12.35
N TYR A 28 -8.69 -16.17 -12.42
CA TYR A 28 -9.64 -17.07 -13.05
C TYR A 28 -10.57 -16.31 -14.00
N PRO A 29 -10.09 -15.90 -15.18
CA PRO A 29 -11.00 -15.37 -16.16
C PRO A 29 -12.03 -16.48 -16.47
N ARG A 30 -13.26 -16.30 -16.02
CA ARG A 30 -14.37 -17.23 -16.30
C ARG A 30 -14.68 -17.29 -17.80
N THR A 31 -14.15 -16.34 -18.55
CA THR A 31 -14.20 -16.32 -19.99
C THR A 31 -12.82 -16.70 -20.53
N LEU A 32 -12.76 -17.59 -21.52
CA LEU A 32 -11.54 -17.91 -22.28
C LEU A 32 -10.97 -16.69 -23.04
N LYS A 33 -11.60 -15.54 -22.92
CA LYS A 33 -11.17 -14.27 -23.52
C LYS A 33 -10.01 -13.71 -22.69
N ARG A 34 -8.84 -13.61 -23.32
CA ARG A 34 -7.73 -12.84 -22.73
C ARG A 34 -8.13 -11.38 -22.62
N LEU A 35 -7.77 -10.75 -21.52
CA LEU A 35 -7.88 -9.31 -21.39
C LEU A 35 -7.06 -8.62 -22.48
N SER A 36 -7.58 -7.55 -23.06
CA SER A 36 -6.83 -6.69 -23.97
C SER A 36 -5.76 -5.92 -23.16
N GLU A 37 -4.76 -5.40 -23.87
CA GLU A 37 -3.74 -4.56 -23.23
C GLU A 37 -4.35 -3.33 -22.56
N GLU A 38 -5.36 -2.73 -23.17
CA GLU A 38 -6.11 -1.60 -22.60
C GLU A 38 -6.86 -1.97 -21.31
N GLU A 39 -7.50 -3.14 -21.28
CA GLU A 39 -8.18 -3.63 -20.07
C GLU A 39 -7.18 -3.90 -18.94
N ILE A 40 -5.99 -4.44 -19.24
CA ILE A 40 -4.92 -4.66 -18.28
C ILE A 40 -4.40 -3.32 -17.75
N GLN A 41 -4.17 -2.36 -18.63
CA GLN A 41 -3.70 -1.03 -18.26
C GLN A 41 -4.70 -0.32 -17.34
N HIS A 42 -5.98 -0.34 -17.68
CA HIS A 42 -7.04 0.21 -16.83
C HIS A 42 -7.07 -0.42 -15.42
N LEU A 43 -6.96 -1.75 -15.37
CA LEU A 43 -6.91 -2.46 -14.08
C LEU A 43 -5.68 -2.09 -13.25
N GLN A 44 -4.54 -1.84 -13.90
CA GLN A 44 -3.32 -1.39 -13.22
C GLN A 44 -3.46 0.04 -12.70
N GLU A 45 -4.03 0.93 -13.50
CA GLU A 45 -4.31 2.30 -13.11
C GLU A 45 -5.28 2.36 -11.92
N ASP A 46 -6.38 1.62 -11.97
CA ASP A 46 -7.35 1.51 -10.88
C ASP A 46 -6.70 0.97 -9.58
N LEU A 47 -5.82 -0.03 -9.72
CA LEU A 47 -5.12 -0.59 -8.57
C LEU A 47 -4.17 0.43 -7.93
N VAL A 48 -3.38 1.13 -8.76
CA VAL A 48 -2.41 2.14 -8.28
C VAL A 48 -3.12 3.32 -7.60
N GLN A 49 -4.31 3.68 -8.05
CA GLN A 49 -5.10 4.76 -7.44
C GLN A 49 -5.81 4.34 -6.15
N ASN A 50 -5.81 3.05 -5.81
CA ASN A 50 -6.43 2.55 -4.59
C ASN A 50 -5.36 2.05 -3.58
N PRO A 51 -4.93 2.89 -2.62
CA PRO A 51 -3.88 2.53 -1.66
C PRO A 51 -4.19 1.29 -0.83
N LEU A 52 -5.47 1.09 -0.48
CA LEU A 52 -5.89 -0.10 0.27
C LEU A 52 -5.75 -1.37 -0.57
N ALA A 53 -6.20 -1.34 -1.82
CA ALA A 53 -6.08 -2.47 -2.73
C ALA A 53 -4.61 -2.80 -3.01
N MET A 54 -3.75 -1.78 -3.19
CA MET A 54 -2.30 -1.96 -3.33
C MET A 54 -1.70 -2.62 -2.09
N PHE A 55 -2.05 -2.14 -0.91
CA PHE A 55 -1.58 -2.69 0.35
C PHE A 55 -2.03 -4.14 0.54
N GLU A 56 -3.31 -4.42 0.41
CA GLU A 56 -3.88 -5.76 0.56
C GLU A 56 -3.32 -6.75 -0.46
N SER A 57 -3.18 -6.34 -1.71
CA SER A 57 -2.63 -7.21 -2.77
C SER A 57 -1.16 -7.53 -2.54
N GLY A 58 -0.36 -6.54 -2.14
CA GLY A 58 1.06 -6.72 -1.86
C GLY A 58 1.31 -7.65 -0.68
N VAL A 59 0.61 -7.44 0.44
CA VAL A 59 0.69 -8.31 1.61
C VAL A 59 0.21 -9.72 1.27
N SER A 60 -0.96 -9.85 0.61
CA SER A 60 -1.52 -11.16 0.23
C SER A 60 -0.60 -11.95 -0.69
N SER A 61 -0.01 -11.30 -1.69
CA SER A 61 0.95 -11.92 -2.60
C SER A 61 2.19 -12.44 -1.87
N SER A 62 2.75 -11.62 -0.99
CA SER A 62 3.92 -11.98 -0.18
C SER A 62 3.63 -13.16 0.75
N VAL A 63 2.48 -13.15 1.41
CA VAL A 63 2.04 -14.23 2.30
C VAL A 63 1.82 -15.52 1.50
N LEU A 64 1.16 -15.44 0.35
CA LEU A 64 0.94 -16.60 -0.53
C LEU A 64 2.28 -17.22 -0.95
N ASN A 65 3.21 -16.43 -1.45
CA ASN A 65 4.53 -16.91 -1.85
C ASN A 65 5.28 -17.55 -0.67
N THR A 66 5.25 -16.94 0.50
CA THR A 66 5.85 -17.48 1.71
C THR A 66 5.21 -18.83 2.09
N GLN A 67 3.89 -18.95 2.02
CA GLN A 67 3.20 -20.21 2.32
C GLN A 67 3.52 -21.30 1.28
N VAL A 68 3.66 -20.94 0.00
CA VAL A 68 4.08 -21.88 -1.04
C VAL A 68 5.50 -22.40 -0.76
N LEU A 69 6.45 -21.54 -0.45
CA LEU A 69 7.81 -21.93 -0.10
C LEU A 69 7.85 -22.81 1.14
N ARG A 70 7.17 -22.42 2.20
CA ARG A 70 7.16 -23.18 3.46
C ARG A 70 6.43 -24.52 3.35
N LYS A 71 5.19 -24.50 2.86
CA LYS A 71 4.33 -25.71 2.82
C LYS A 71 4.57 -26.59 1.60
N GLY A 72 4.94 -25.98 0.46
CA GLY A 72 5.17 -26.71 -0.78
C GLY A 72 6.61 -27.21 -0.94
N PHE A 73 7.57 -26.43 -0.49
CA PHE A 73 9.00 -26.73 -0.66
C PHE A 73 9.74 -27.01 0.65
N GLY A 74 9.07 -26.94 1.79
CA GLY A 74 9.68 -27.22 3.09
C GLY A 74 10.74 -26.20 3.53
N VAL A 75 10.70 -24.98 3.02
CA VAL A 75 11.64 -23.91 3.41
C VAL A 75 11.25 -23.39 4.80
N GLU A 76 12.16 -23.51 5.76
CA GLU A 76 11.98 -22.97 7.11
C GLU A 76 12.99 -21.83 7.32
N PRO A 77 12.51 -20.57 7.40
CA PRO A 77 13.38 -19.43 7.62
C PRO A 77 13.88 -19.40 9.07
N GLU A 78 15.18 -19.20 9.25
CA GLU A 78 15.79 -19.00 10.58
C GLU A 78 15.69 -17.55 11.04
N ILE A 79 15.73 -16.60 10.08
CA ILE A 79 15.67 -15.17 10.33
C ILE A 79 14.73 -14.55 9.29
N ALA A 80 13.97 -13.58 9.72
CA ALA A 80 13.14 -12.79 8.82
C ALA A 80 13.17 -11.31 9.23
N PHE A 81 13.11 -10.45 8.22
CA PHE A 81 12.96 -9.01 8.41
C PHE A 81 12.09 -8.44 7.29
N GLY A 82 11.56 -7.27 7.52
CA GLY A 82 10.75 -6.54 6.55
C GLY A 82 11.06 -5.06 6.56
N TYR A 83 10.89 -4.43 5.41
CA TYR A 83 10.97 -2.99 5.25
C TYR A 83 9.62 -2.47 4.80
N SER A 84 9.09 -1.41 5.50
CA SER A 84 7.77 -0.84 5.20
C SER A 84 6.66 -1.93 5.21
N MET A 85 5.90 -2.07 4.15
CA MET A 85 4.86 -3.10 4.00
C MET A 85 5.41 -4.53 4.14
N GLY A 86 6.70 -4.72 3.89
CA GLY A 86 7.38 -6.02 4.06
C GLY A 86 7.38 -6.51 5.51
N GLU A 87 7.37 -5.62 6.50
CA GLU A 87 7.27 -5.98 7.91
C GLU A 87 5.93 -6.66 8.22
N ILE A 88 4.84 -6.09 7.74
CA ILE A 88 3.49 -6.67 7.89
C ILE A 88 3.38 -7.99 7.12
N SER A 89 3.90 -8.01 5.89
CA SER A 89 3.94 -9.23 5.08
C SER A 89 4.69 -10.37 5.76
N MET A 90 5.81 -10.06 6.41
CA MET A 90 6.59 -11.01 7.19
C MET A 90 5.79 -11.58 8.36
N LEU A 91 5.14 -10.72 9.15
CA LEU A 91 4.37 -11.15 10.32
C LEU A 91 3.24 -12.10 9.94
N TYR A 92 2.50 -11.81 8.86
CA TYR A 92 1.48 -12.71 8.34
C TYR A 92 2.06 -13.96 7.66
N GLY A 93 3.11 -13.81 6.86
CA GLY A 93 3.75 -14.90 6.14
C GLY A 93 4.33 -15.97 7.07
N LEU A 94 4.85 -15.56 8.21
CA LEU A 94 5.38 -16.47 9.23
C LEU A 94 4.32 -16.98 10.20
N GLY A 95 3.10 -16.45 10.16
CA GLY A 95 2.01 -16.85 11.04
C GLY A 95 2.10 -16.26 12.44
N VAL A 96 2.84 -15.17 12.63
CA VAL A 96 2.84 -14.38 13.88
C VAL A 96 1.50 -13.68 14.03
N TRP A 97 1.00 -13.15 12.93
CA TRP A 97 -0.37 -12.65 12.80
C TRP A 97 -1.20 -13.62 11.97
N GLU A 98 -2.37 -13.99 12.48
CA GLU A 98 -3.14 -15.10 11.89
C GLU A 98 -4.30 -14.63 11.01
N SER A 99 -4.90 -13.48 11.31
CA SER A 99 -6.14 -13.04 10.65
C SER A 99 -5.93 -11.87 9.68
N MET A 100 -5.73 -12.19 8.41
CA MET A 100 -5.69 -11.17 7.36
C MET A 100 -7.06 -10.49 7.13
N SER A 101 -8.17 -11.18 7.37
CA SER A 101 -9.50 -10.59 7.28
C SER A 101 -9.70 -9.47 8.31
N ASN A 102 -9.16 -9.64 9.51
CA ASN A 102 -9.20 -8.59 10.53
C ASN A 102 -8.39 -7.36 10.11
N MET A 103 -7.24 -7.53 9.47
CA MET A 103 -6.46 -6.42 8.91
C MET A 103 -7.29 -5.65 7.87
N SER A 104 -7.88 -6.34 6.93
CA SER A 104 -8.72 -5.74 5.88
C SER A 104 -9.90 -4.97 6.48
N ASP A 105 -10.58 -5.56 7.47
CA ASP A 105 -11.69 -4.92 8.19
C ASP A 105 -11.27 -3.62 8.88
N VAL A 106 -10.15 -3.62 9.60
CA VAL A 106 -9.60 -2.45 10.29
C VAL A 106 -9.23 -1.37 9.28
N LEU A 107 -8.51 -1.73 8.21
CA LEU A 107 -8.11 -0.78 7.17
C LEU A 107 -9.32 -0.18 6.45
N ASN A 108 -10.30 -1.00 6.10
CA ASN A 108 -11.50 -0.55 5.39
C ASN A 108 -12.48 0.24 6.28
N SER A 109 -12.51 0.00 7.58
CA SER A 109 -13.30 0.80 8.52
C SER A 109 -12.65 2.14 8.87
N SER A 110 -11.34 2.24 8.73
CA SER A 110 -10.56 3.43 9.03
C SER A 110 -10.69 4.50 7.92
N ASN A 111 -10.72 5.76 8.33
CA ASN A 111 -10.59 6.90 7.41
C ASN A 111 -9.12 7.21 7.05
N LEU A 112 -8.16 6.49 7.63
CA LEU A 112 -6.75 6.78 7.50
C LEU A 112 -6.30 6.81 6.04
N PHE A 113 -6.56 5.73 5.29
CA PHE A 113 -6.19 5.60 3.89
C PHE A 113 -7.27 6.06 2.89
N LYS A 114 -8.41 6.55 3.39
CA LYS A 114 -9.49 7.07 2.52
C LYS A 114 -9.40 8.57 2.30
N ASN A 115 -9.09 9.32 3.36
CA ASN A 115 -9.10 10.77 3.28
C ASN A 115 -8.05 11.46 4.17
N ARG A 116 -7.42 10.76 5.12
CA ARG A 116 -6.42 11.39 6.00
C ARG A 116 -5.02 11.37 5.41
N LEU A 117 -4.53 10.22 4.95
CA LEU A 117 -3.19 10.00 4.38
C LEU A 117 -3.21 9.69 2.88
N ALA A 118 -4.37 9.69 2.26
CA ALA A 118 -4.57 9.49 0.83
C ALA A 118 -5.74 10.34 0.35
N GLY A 119 -5.95 10.42 -0.96
CA GLY A 119 -6.97 11.26 -1.56
C GLY A 119 -6.81 12.71 -1.16
N PRO A 120 -7.77 13.34 -0.45
CA PRO A 120 -7.68 14.75 -0.05
C PRO A 120 -6.58 15.04 0.99
N MET A 121 -5.94 14.05 1.58
CA MET A 121 -4.86 14.17 2.56
C MET A 121 -5.19 15.12 3.72
N ASN A 122 -6.33 14.91 4.36
CA ASN A 122 -6.85 15.82 5.38
C ASN A 122 -5.90 16.05 6.56
N ALA A 123 -5.05 15.06 6.90
CA ALA A 123 -4.07 15.24 7.96
C ALA A 123 -3.03 16.34 7.60
N VAL A 124 -2.57 16.36 6.35
CA VAL A 124 -1.65 17.39 5.86
C VAL A 124 -2.35 18.76 5.80
N ARG A 125 -3.59 18.79 5.31
CA ARG A 125 -4.38 20.03 5.23
C ARG A 125 -4.63 20.65 6.60
N GLU A 126 -4.96 19.84 7.59
CA GLU A 126 -5.15 20.26 8.96
C GLU A 126 -3.86 20.86 9.56
N GLU A 127 -2.74 20.15 9.40
CA GLU A 127 -1.44 20.58 9.93
C GLU A 127 -0.94 21.87 9.28
N TRP A 128 -1.12 22.00 7.97
CA TRP A 128 -0.65 23.19 7.22
C TRP A 128 -1.67 24.33 7.19
N GLY A 129 -2.83 24.19 7.82
CA GLY A 129 -3.90 25.17 7.83
C GLY A 129 -4.52 25.41 6.46
N LEU A 130 -4.47 24.42 5.57
CA LEU A 130 -5.11 24.48 4.26
C LEU A 130 -6.62 24.26 4.42
N GLY A 131 -7.40 24.95 3.63
CA GLY A 131 -8.85 24.73 3.59
C GLY A 131 -9.21 23.30 3.13
N PRO A 132 -10.49 22.90 3.26
CA PRO A 132 -10.96 21.63 2.76
C PRO A 132 -10.63 21.49 1.27
N SER A 133 -10.40 20.23 0.83
CA SER A 133 -10.17 19.95 -0.58
C SER A 133 -11.31 20.53 -1.40
N GLY A 134 -11.00 21.54 -2.21
CA GLY A 134 -11.93 22.03 -3.22
C GLY A 134 -12.14 20.96 -4.30
N ASN A 135 -13.02 21.22 -5.28
CA ASN A 135 -13.27 20.31 -6.43
C ASN A 135 -12.05 20.10 -7.36
N LYS A 136 -10.85 20.39 -6.89
CA LYS A 136 -9.60 20.09 -7.61
C LYS A 136 -9.13 18.70 -7.21
N ALA A 137 -9.68 17.69 -7.87
CA ALA A 137 -9.27 16.30 -7.70
C ALA A 137 -7.78 16.06 -8.02
N ASP A 138 -7.12 17.00 -8.69
CA ASP A 138 -5.74 16.91 -9.19
C ASP A 138 -4.72 17.74 -8.39
N GLU A 139 -5.11 18.31 -7.24
CA GLU A 139 -4.18 19.08 -6.42
C GLU A 139 -3.24 18.14 -5.64
N ILE A 140 -2.02 18.00 -6.12
CA ILE A 140 -0.96 17.28 -5.41
C ILE A 140 -0.40 18.20 -4.32
N ILE A 141 -0.72 17.94 -3.06
CA ILE A 141 -0.24 18.71 -1.90
C ILE A 141 0.93 18.05 -1.17
N TRP A 142 1.28 16.82 -1.53
CA TRP A 142 2.32 16.05 -0.88
C TRP A 142 3.13 15.26 -1.90
N GLY A 143 4.45 15.41 -1.87
CA GLY A 143 5.39 14.66 -2.69
C GLY A 143 6.42 13.94 -1.82
N CYS A 144 6.98 12.84 -2.31
CA CYS A 144 8.09 12.11 -1.70
C CYS A 144 9.23 11.99 -2.70
N TYR A 145 10.45 12.26 -2.24
CA TYR A 145 11.63 12.29 -3.10
C TYR A 145 12.81 11.58 -2.42
N SER A 146 13.43 10.63 -3.12
CA SER A 146 14.70 10.04 -2.68
C SER A 146 15.86 10.95 -3.07
N ILE A 147 16.74 11.23 -2.11
CA ILE A 147 17.90 12.12 -2.28
C ILE A 147 19.16 11.38 -1.87
N ARG A 148 20.17 11.43 -2.73
CA ARG A 148 21.48 10.85 -2.44
C ARG A 148 22.39 11.90 -1.78
N LEU A 149 22.15 12.13 -0.51
CA LEU A 149 22.96 12.97 0.37
C LEU A 149 22.91 12.42 1.79
N PRO A 150 23.95 12.66 2.60
CA PRO A 150 23.92 12.35 4.02
C PRO A 150 22.81 13.12 4.76
N PRO A 151 22.18 12.51 5.79
CA PRO A 151 21.10 13.14 6.55
C PRO A 151 21.46 14.50 7.12
N SER A 152 22.72 14.71 7.55
CA SER A 152 23.19 15.99 8.09
C SER A 152 23.11 17.13 7.08
N GLN A 153 23.51 16.88 5.83
CA GLN A 153 23.44 17.88 4.75
C GLN A 153 21.99 18.18 4.37
N VAL A 154 21.15 17.17 4.35
CA VAL A 154 19.73 17.36 4.05
C VAL A 154 19.05 18.18 5.14
N ASN A 155 19.29 17.90 6.40
CA ASN A 155 18.74 18.68 7.52
C ASN A 155 19.14 20.16 7.46
N GLU A 156 20.39 20.49 7.13
CA GLU A 156 20.85 21.87 6.97
C GLU A 156 20.07 22.65 5.89
N ILE A 157 19.58 21.93 4.88
CA ILE A 157 18.79 22.51 3.78
C ILE A 157 17.34 22.67 4.20
N ILE A 158 16.72 21.57 4.67
CA ILE A 158 15.28 21.55 4.95
C ILE A 158 14.90 22.35 6.20
N ASP A 159 15.81 22.58 7.14
CA ASP A 159 15.58 23.45 8.31
C ASP A 159 15.18 24.90 7.94
N LYS A 160 15.44 25.31 6.71
CA LYS A 160 15.10 26.64 6.17
C LYS A 160 13.79 26.64 5.39
N GLU A 161 13.24 25.46 5.12
CA GLU A 161 12.06 25.29 4.29
C GLU A 161 10.83 25.00 5.15
N LYS A 162 9.69 25.53 4.73
CA LYS A 162 8.40 25.15 5.30
C LYS A 162 7.90 23.87 4.63
N HIS A 163 7.20 23.05 5.39
CA HIS A 163 6.48 21.90 4.87
C HIS A 163 7.35 20.88 4.13
N VAL A 164 8.64 20.81 4.49
CA VAL A 164 9.57 19.80 3.99
C VAL A 164 10.14 19.01 5.17
N TYR A 165 10.07 17.70 5.10
CA TYR A 165 10.40 16.82 6.22
C TYR A 165 11.35 15.71 5.76
N LEU A 166 12.36 15.40 6.57
CA LEU A 166 13.13 14.17 6.46
C LEU A 166 12.29 13.03 7.04
N ILE A 167 11.84 12.10 6.21
CA ILE A 167 10.92 11.04 6.63
C ILE A 167 11.59 9.66 6.76
N LEU A 168 12.66 9.40 6.00
CA LEU A 168 13.39 8.12 6.05
C LEU A 168 14.88 8.35 5.85
N ILE A 169 15.68 7.55 6.54
CA ILE A 169 17.13 7.39 6.32
C ILE A 169 17.34 5.97 5.86
N ASN A 170 17.50 5.76 4.55
CA ASN A 170 17.69 4.44 3.97
C ASN A 170 19.11 3.93 4.16
N THR A 171 20.09 4.82 3.96
CA THR A 171 21.50 4.54 4.14
C THR A 171 22.20 5.80 4.67
N PRO A 172 23.48 5.73 5.06
CA PRO A 172 24.24 6.93 5.43
C PRO A 172 24.30 8.00 4.34
N GLU A 173 24.05 7.64 3.08
CA GLU A 173 24.15 8.51 1.89
C GLU A 173 22.84 8.61 1.11
N GLU A 174 21.74 8.07 1.63
CA GLU A 174 20.44 8.13 0.97
C GLU A 174 19.31 8.32 1.97
N VAL A 175 18.54 9.35 1.73
CA VAL A 175 17.37 9.71 2.54
C VAL A 175 16.14 9.90 1.67
N VAL A 176 14.98 9.90 2.30
CA VAL A 176 13.73 10.33 1.67
C VAL A 176 13.23 11.56 2.39
N ILE A 177 12.97 12.60 1.61
CA ILE A 177 12.24 13.78 2.07
C ILE A 177 10.82 13.74 1.53
N ALA A 178 9.90 14.39 2.23
CA ALA A 178 8.55 14.57 1.76
C ALA A 178 7.99 15.92 2.21
N GLY A 179 7.01 16.41 1.48
CA GLY A 179 6.40 17.69 1.78
C GLY A 179 5.68 18.31 0.59
N GLU A 180 5.60 19.64 0.60
CA GLU A 180 4.97 20.41 -0.45
C GLU A 180 5.71 20.19 -1.78
N PRO A 181 5.01 19.79 -2.87
CA PRO A 181 5.63 19.64 -4.18
C PRO A 181 6.10 21.00 -4.73
N ILE A 182 7.24 21.00 -5.42
CA ILE A 182 7.80 22.17 -6.10
C ILE A 182 7.05 22.42 -7.41
#